data_3e4b28bb6fbfef6afbc4a94933bf47dd
#
_entry.id   3e4b28bb6fbfef6afbc4a94933bf47dd
#
_cell.length_a   1.000
_cell.length_b   1.000
_cell.length_c   1.000
_cell.angle_alpha   90.00
_cell.angle_beta   90.00
_cell.angle_gamma   90.00
#
_symmetry.space_group_name_H-M   'P 1'
#
loop_
_entity.id
_entity.type
_entity.pdbx_description
1 polymer ?
#
loop_
_entity_poly.entity_id
_entity_poly.type
_entity_poly.pdbx_seq_one_letter_code
_entity_poly.pdbx_strand_id
1 'polypeptide(L)'
;MRVLGIDPGLTRCGMGVVDGSVGRPLTLVDVNVLRTSSTLAVPERLVTIERGVDAWLDEYHPDAVAVERVFARSDVSTVMGTAQASGIAMVVAARRGLAWARELVFDGRCARCACWGSIPA
;
A
#
# COMPACT_ATOMS: atom_id res chain seq x y z
N MET A 1 16.12 3.98 2.66
CA MET A 1 15.03 3.39 1.88
C MET A 1 13.72 3.97 2.37
N ARG A 2 12.95 4.53 1.46
CA ARG A 2 11.61 5.07 1.76
C ARG A 2 10.53 4.07 1.35
N VAL A 3 9.56 3.86 2.21
CA VAL A 3 8.48 2.88 1.98
C VAL A 3 7.13 3.54 2.19
N LEU A 4 6.22 3.33 1.25
CA LEU A 4 4.80 3.63 1.42
C LEU A 4 4.09 2.38 1.93
N GLY A 5 3.59 2.42 3.16
CA GLY A 5 2.72 1.41 3.74
C GLY A 5 1.26 1.71 3.43
N ILE A 6 0.49 0.70 3.04
CA ILE A 6 -0.94 0.82 2.75
C ILE A 6 -1.70 -0.23 3.55
N ASP A 7 -2.62 0.23 4.37
CA ASP A 7 -3.65 -0.59 5.04
C ASP A 7 -4.95 -0.46 4.23
N PRO A 8 -5.23 -1.44 3.34
CA PRO A 8 -6.29 -1.29 2.36
C PRO A 8 -7.67 -1.41 3.01
N GLY A 9 -8.53 -0.47 2.69
CA GLY A 9 -9.94 -0.48 3.04
C GLY A 9 -10.74 0.36 2.06
N LEU A 10 -11.96 -0.09 1.73
CA LEU A 10 -12.79 0.62 0.75
C LEU A 10 -13.31 1.95 1.31
N THR A 11 -13.69 2.00 2.57
CA THR A 11 -14.18 3.23 3.24
C THR A 11 -13.04 4.05 3.82
N ARG A 12 -12.02 3.37 4.35
CA ARG A 12 -10.83 3.97 4.95
C ARG A 12 -9.62 3.20 4.48
N CYS A 13 -8.79 3.84 3.68
CA CYS A 13 -7.52 3.29 3.23
C CYS A 13 -6.40 4.05 3.93
N GLY A 14 -5.75 3.40 4.90
CA GLY A 14 -4.63 3.98 5.64
C GLY A 14 -3.37 4.02 4.78
N MET A 15 -2.63 5.12 4.86
CA MET A 15 -1.35 5.28 4.19
C MET A 15 -0.33 5.89 5.14
N GLY A 16 0.89 5.40 5.11
CA GLY A 16 2.00 5.93 5.87
C GLY A 16 3.31 5.84 5.11
N VAL A 17 4.10 6.87 5.18
CA VAL A 17 5.45 6.89 4.59
C VAL A 17 6.49 6.89 5.69
N VAL A 18 7.42 5.96 5.60
CA VAL A 18 8.53 5.83 6.53
C VAL A 18 9.87 5.80 5.80
N ASP A 19 10.87 6.39 6.41
CA ASP A 19 12.27 6.23 6.02
C ASP A 19 12.95 5.25 6.99
N GLY A 20 13.69 4.30 6.43
CA GLY A 20 14.40 3.30 7.19
C GLY A 20 15.73 2.91 6.57
N SER A 21 16.64 2.48 7.42
CA SER A 21 17.90 1.84 7.03
C SER A 21 18.24 0.75 8.03
N VAL A 22 19.00 -0.24 7.56
CA VAL A 22 19.41 -1.37 8.40
C VAL A 22 20.12 -0.86 9.66
N GLY A 23 19.70 -1.36 10.83
CA GLY A 23 20.31 -1.01 12.12
C GLY A 23 19.94 0.36 12.68
N ARG A 24 18.99 1.08 12.07
CA ARG A 24 18.50 2.37 12.57
C ARG A 24 16.98 2.35 12.80
N PRO A 25 16.46 3.14 13.75
CA PRO A 25 15.03 3.30 13.92
C PRO A 25 14.34 3.83 12.66
N LEU A 26 13.11 3.41 12.44
CA LEU A 26 12.28 3.98 11.38
C LEU A 26 11.87 5.41 11.73
N THR A 27 11.85 6.27 10.72
CA THR A 27 11.38 7.65 10.84
C THR A 27 10.07 7.80 10.09
N LEU A 28 9.01 8.22 10.78
CA LEU A 28 7.75 8.55 10.14
C LEU A 28 7.91 9.86 9.36
N VAL A 29 7.58 9.80 8.06
CA VAL A 29 7.58 10.96 7.17
C VAL A 29 6.20 11.61 7.13
N ASP A 30 5.18 10.79 6.86
CA ASP A 30 3.77 11.23 6.84
C ASP A 30 2.82 10.06 7.06
N VAL A 31 1.59 10.40 7.49
CA VAL A 31 0.50 9.44 7.66
C VAL A 31 -0.83 10.09 7.35
N ASN A 32 -1.71 9.38 6.64
CA ASN A 32 -3.04 9.86 6.31
C ASN A 32 -4.00 8.69 6.10
N VAL A 33 -5.29 9.00 6.02
CA VAL A 33 -6.36 8.05 5.70
C VAL A 33 -7.16 8.61 4.53
N LEU A 34 -7.14 7.90 3.41
CA LEU A 34 -8.05 8.14 2.30
C LEU A 34 -9.45 7.65 2.69
N ARG A 35 -10.44 8.51 2.54
CA ARG A 35 -11.84 8.19 2.84
C ARG A 35 -12.67 8.22 1.57
N THR A 36 -13.56 7.23 1.43
CA THR A 36 -14.56 7.23 0.37
C THR A 36 -15.95 7.14 0.97
N SER A 37 -16.92 7.84 0.39
CA SER A 37 -18.31 7.78 0.85
C SER A 37 -18.94 6.43 0.50
N SER A 38 -19.67 5.85 1.46
CA SER A 38 -20.46 4.63 1.22
C SER A 38 -21.67 4.86 0.29
N THR A 39 -22.00 6.12 0.00
CA THR A 39 -23.08 6.49 -0.94
C THR A 39 -22.66 6.42 -2.40
N LEU A 40 -21.35 6.37 -2.68
CA LEU A 40 -20.80 6.22 -4.03
C LEU A 40 -20.75 4.75 -4.44
N ALA A 41 -20.86 4.51 -5.74
CA ALA A 41 -20.67 3.18 -6.30
C ALA A 41 -19.22 2.69 -6.11
N VAL A 42 -19.04 1.38 -5.97
CA VAL A 42 -17.72 0.78 -5.71
C VAL A 42 -16.66 1.21 -6.75
N PRO A 43 -16.93 1.21 -8.06
CA PRO A 43 -15.94 1.65 -9.05
C PRO A 43 -15.43 3.09 -8.82
N GLU A 44 -16.31 4.00 -8.46
CA GLU A 44 -15.95 5.40 -8.18
C GLU A 44 -15.07 5.51 -6.92
N ARG A 45 -15.38 4.70 -5.92
CA ARG A 45 -14.59 4.62 -4.68
C ARG A 45 -13.18 4.06 -4.97
N LEU A 46 -13.08 3.05 -5.82
CA LEU A 46 -11.79 2.47 -6.22
C LEU A 46 -10.94 3.47 -7.01
N VAL A 47 -11.55 4.27 -7.89
CA VAL A 47 -10.85 5.36 -8.59
C VAL A 47 -10.33 6.42 -7.62
N THR A 48 -11.08 6.73 -6.57
CA THR A 48 -10.63 7.65 -5.51
C THR A 48 -9.39 7.10 -4.80
N ILE A 49 -9.37 5.81 -4.49
CA ILE A 49 -8.21 5.15 -3.87
C ILE A 49 -7.02 5.15 -4.84
N GLU A 50 -7.23 4.78 -6.10
CA GLU A 50 -6.18 4.81 -7.13
C GLU A 50 -5.50 6.18 -7.20
N ARG A 51 -6.29 7.24 -7.35
CA ARG A 51 -5.78 8.62 -7.44
C ARG A 51 -5.05 9.06 -6.17
N GLY A 52 -5.55 8.68 -5.01
CA GLY A 52 -4.91 9.00 -3.74
C GLY A 52 -3.56 8.32 -3.58
N VAL A 53 -3.47 7.03 -3.92
CA VAL A 53 -2.18 6.30 -3.90
C VAL A 53 -1.21 6.89 -4.91
N ASP A 54 -1.66 7.15 -6.14
CA ASP A 54 -0.83 7.80 -7.18
C ASP A 54 -0.27 9.15 -6.71
N ALA A 55 -1.10 10.00 -6.10
CA ALA A 55 -0.68 11.30 -5.59
C ALA A 55 0.43 11.17 -4.53
N TRP A 56 0.32 10.16 -3.64
CA TRP A 56 1.34 9.90 -2.63
C TRP A 56 2.63 9.36 -3.23
N LEU A 57 2.55 8.54 -4.27
CA LEU A 57 3.74 8.10 -5.01
C LEU A 57 4.45 9.27 -5.70
N ASP A 58 3.70 10.22 -6.24
CA ASP A 58 4.24 11.43 -6.87
C ASP A 58 4.89 12.39 -5.83
N GLU A 59 4.31 12.49 -4.64
CA GLU A 59 4.79 13.40 -3.60
C GLU A 59 6.03 12.87 -2.88
N TYR A 60 5.99 11.60 -2.48
CA TYR A 60 7.01 11.03 -1.59
C TYR A 60 8.10 10.23 -2.31
N HIS A 61 7.89 9.83 -3.55
CA HIS A 61 8.82 9.02 -4.36
C HIS A 61 9.38 7.82 -3.58
N PRO A 62 8.54 6.92 -3.04
CA PRO A 62 9.03 5.79 -2.27
C PRO A 62 9.80 4.80 -3.14
N ASP A 63 10.74 4.08 -2.53
CA ASP A 63 11.50 3.02 -3.18
C ASP A 63 10.70 1.71 -3.30
N ALA A 64 9.74 1.52 -2.38
CA ALA A 64 8.90 0.33 -2.33
C ALA A 64 7.52 0.63 -1.73
N VAL A 65 6.56 -0.24 -2.01
CA VAL A 65 5.21 -0.21 -1.43
C VAL A 65 4.98 -1.47 -0.61
N ALA A 66 4.49 -1.30 0.62
CA ALA A 66 4.03 -2.39 1.47
C ALA A 66 2.51 -2.35 1.58
N VAL A 67 1.84 -3.43 1.21
CA VAL A 67 0.37 -3.54 1.31
C VAL A 67 0.02 -4.58 2.36
N GLU A 68 -0.74 -4.18 3.37
CA GLU A 68 -1.15 -5.08 4.44
C GLU A 68 -1.96 -6.27 3.90
N ARG A 69 -1.74 -7.42 4.51
CA ARG A 69 -2.43 -8.66 4.12
C ARG A 69 -3.89 -8.59 4.53
N VAL A 70 -4.77 -8.90 3.59
CA VAL A 70 -6.20 -9.06 3.86
C VAL A 70 -6.45 -10.37 4.60
N PHE A 71 -7.07 -10.29 5.78
CA PHE A 71 -7.50 -11.46 6.55
C PHE A 71 -9.02 -11.61 6.52
N ALA A 72 -9.49 -12.81 6.27
CA ALA A 72 -10.92 -13.15 6.24
C ALA A 72 -11.50 -13.33 7.65
N ARG A 73 -11.38 -12.31 8.51
CA ARG A 73 -11.92 -12.31 9.88
C ARG A 73 -13.19 -11.48 10.05
N SER A 74 -13.63 -10.80 9.02
CA SER A 74 -14.81 -9.94 8.99
C SER A 74 -15.91 -10.55 8.15
N ASP A 75 -17.06 -9.88 8.09
CA ASP A 75 -18.11 -10.27 7.16
C ASP A 75 -17.63 -10.20 5.69
N VAL A 76 -18.29 -10.94 4.80
CA VAL A 76 -17.88 -11.09 3.41
C VAL A 76 -17.83 -9.76 2.67
N SER A 77 -18.75 -8.85 2.95
CA SER A 77 -18.82 -7.55 2.26
C SER A 77 -17.60 -6.68 2.59
N THR A 78 -17.18 -6.66 3.84
CA THR A 78 -15.99 -5.95 4.30
C THR A 78 -14.72 -6.55 3.70
N VAL A 79 -14.61 -7.88 3.68
CA VAL A 79 -13.46 -8.58 3.08
C VAL A 79 -13.35 -8.30 1.59
N MET A 80 -14.47 -8.31 0.87
CA MET A 80 -14.49 -8.01 -0.57
C MET A 80 -14.03 -6.57 -0.86
N GLY A 81 -14.54 -5.58 -0.13
CA GLY A 81 -14.13 -4.19 -0.28
C GLY A 81 -12.64 -3.97 0.01
N THR A 82 -12.13 -4.61 1.05
CA THR A 82 -10.71 -4.56 1.41
C THR A 82 -9.84 -5.22 0.33
N ALA A 83 -10.27 -6.38 -0.19
CA ALA A 83 -9.54 -7.07 -1.26
C ALA A 83 -9.50 -6.25 -2.56
N GLN A 84 -10.60 -5.58 -2.92
CA GLN A 84 -10.66 -4.69 -4.07
C GLN A 84 -9.70 -3.49 -3.91
N ALA A 85 -9.71 -2.83 -2.76
CA ALA A 85 -8.79 -1.73 -2.45
C ALA A 85 -7.32 -2.18 -2.48
N SER A 86 -7.03 -3.35 -1.92
CA SER A 86 -5.70 -3.98 -1.98
C SER A 86 -5.24 -4.22 -3.42
N GLY A 87 -6.14 -4.73 -4.27
CA GLY A 87 -5.86 -4.94 -5.70
C GLY A 87 -5.48 -3.64 -6.42
N ILE A 88 -6.19 -2.56 -6.15
CA ILE A 88 -5.88 -1.24 -6.71
C ILE A 88 -4.49 -0.77 -6.28
N ALA A 89 -4.16 -0.85 -5.00
CA ALA A 89 -2.84 -0.46 -4.49
C ALA A 89 -1.71 -1.25 -5.18
N MET A 90 -1.88 -2.56 -5.36
CA MET A 90 -0.92 -3.40 -6.07
C MET A 90 -0.76 -3.02 -7.53
N VAL A 91 -1.86 -2.74 -8.24
CA VAL A 91 -1.85 -2.31 -9.65
C VAL A 91 -1.10 -0.99 -9.81
N VAL A 92 -1.37 -0.02 -8.95
CA VAL A 92 -0.71 1.29 -8.99
C VAL A 92 0.81 1.15 -8.77
N ALA A 93 1.22 0.37 -7.77
CA ALA A 93 2.64 0.10 -7.52
C ALA A 93 3.32 -0.58 -8.71
N ALA A 94 2.68 -1.59 -9.29
CA ALA A 94 3.20 -2.32 -10.44
C ALA A 94 3.34 -1.45 -11.70
N ARG A 95 2.37 -0.59 -11.99
CA ARG A 95 2.45 0.38 -13.12
C ARG A 95 3.63 1.33 -12.99
N ARG A 96 4.01 1.68 -11.77
CA ARG A 96 5.16 2.54 -11.48
C ARG A 96 6.49 1.79 -11.44
N GLY A 97 6.49 0.48 -11.66
CA GLY A 97 7.69 -0.37 -11.57
C GLY A 97 8.27 -0.44 -10.17
N LEU A 98 7.46 -0.13 -9.14
CA LEU A 98 7.90 -0.17 -7.75
C LEU A 98 7.88 -1.61 -7.22
N ALA A 99 8.89 -1.96 -6.44
CA ALA A 99 8.85 -3.17 -5.64
C ALA A 99 7.68 -3.09 -4.64
N TRP A 100 6.95 -4.18 -4.49
CA TRP A 100 5.89 -4.25 -3.50
C TRP A 100 5.99 -5.54 -2.67
N ALA A 101 5.56 -5.49 -1.43
CA ALA A 101 5.54 -6.62 -0.52
C ALA A 101 4.26 -6.60 0.33
N ARG A 102 3.86 -7.75 0.86
CA ARG A 102 2.76 -7.84 1.84
C ARG A 102 3.23 -7.57 3.27
N GLU A 103 4.52 -7.66 3.48
CA GLU A 103 5.16 -7.44 4.77
C GLU A 103 6.60 -7.02 4.53
N LEU A 104 7.01 -5.92 5.12
CA LEU A 104 8.41 -5.48 5.11
C LEU A 104 8.98 -5.72 6.50
N VAL A 105 9.88 -6.68 6.58
CA VAL A 105 10.66 -6.94 7.79
C VAL A 105 12.03 -6.31 7.63
N PHE A 106 12.33 -5.31 8.43
CA PHE A 106 13.66 -4.72 8.56
C PHE A 106 14.44 -5.48 9.65
N ASP A 107 14.91 -6.70 9.34
CA ASP A 107 15.59 -7.57 10.33
C ASP A 107 17.11 -7.49 10.32
N GLY A 108 17.69 -6.46 9.78
CA GLY A 108 19.15 -6.24 9.77
C GLY A 108 19.93 -7.18 8.83
N ARG A 109 19.30 -8.08 8.12
CA ARG A 109 19.92 -9.02 7.19
C ARG A 109 19.27 -9.05 5.83
N CYS A 110 19.24 -7.96 5.13
CA CYS A 110 18.59 -7.87 3.83
C CYS A 110 17.07 -7.72 3.94
N ALA A 111 16.56 -6.61 3.43
CA ALA A 111 15.19 -6.56 3.00
C ALA A 111 14.99 -7.61 1.91
N ARG A 112 14.75 -8.86 2.27
CA ARG A 112 14.11 -9.78 1.36
C ARG A 112 12.69 -9.29 1.20
N CYS A 113 12.51 -8.35 0.27
CA CYS A 113 11.28 -8.38 -0.46
C CYS A 113 11.07 -9.84 -0.84
N ALA A 114 10.04 -10.48 -0.30
CA ALA A 114 9.45 -11.61 -0.97
C ALA A 114 8.77 -11.03 -2.23
N CYS A 115 9.60 -10.40 -3.06
CA CYS A 115 9.23 -9.92 -4.37
C CYS A 115 8.96 -11.16 -5.19
N TRP A 116 7.75 -11.35 -5.51
CA TRP A 116 7.41 -12.21 -6.62
C TRP A 116 8.07 -11.65 -7.87
N GLY A 117 9.14 -12.35 -8.29
CA GLY A 117 9.78 -12.23 -9.59
C GLY A 117 10.23 -10.82 -9.95
N SER A 118 11.54 -10.65 -10.07
CA SER A 118 12.10 -9.62 -10.92
C SER A 118 11.36 -9.66 -12.25
N ILE A 119 10.53 -8.67 -12.52
CA ILE A 119 10.09 -8.42 -13.89
C ILE A 119 11.37 -7.93 -14.58
N PRO A 120 11.92 -8.67 -15.54
CA PRO A 120 13.05 -8.14 -16.30
C PRO A 120 12.59 -6.89 -17.01
N ALA A 121 13.44 -5.88 -16.94
CA ALA A 121 13.23 -4.63 -17.65
C ALA A 121 12.95 -4.87 -19.14
#